data_974478c0bdcb27cdf23b31ae0240f399
#
_entry.id   974478c0bdcb27cdf23b31ae0240f399
#
_cell.length_a   1.000
_cell.length_b   1.000
_cell.length_c   1.000
_cell.angle_alpha   90.00
_cell.angle_beta   90.00
_cell.angle_gamma   90.00
#
_symmetry.space_group_name_H-M   'P 1'
#
loop_
_entity.id
_entity.type
_entity.pdbx_description
1 polymer ?
#
loop_
_entity_poly.entity_id
_entity_poly.type
_entity_poly.pdbx_seq_one_letter_code
_entity_poly.pdbx_strand_id
1 'polypeptide(L)'
;ELPKLERDVFDEEEIGRALEELDKMVGQTGIKKQIRDFVELARHYSHEGVKLSSRMSLQWCLTGNSAMGKGTVARIIARLYKAMGIVDKGQVFDFKVERMIGLMEDEAQRSIGEALVKSSGGILLFDEDSPKLNEAVGFRERVRALLMNQMAEHPGSYIIIYAEPRNRVSGINGDAEHMSDLVNVLVFEDYTKEELMIILKRRLEKERMKMTATARQYMTVFIG
;
A
#
# COMPACT_ATOMS: atom_id res chain seq x y z
N GLU A 1 -8.54 20.86 7.80
CA GLU A 1 -9.91 20.28 7.66
C GLU A 1 -9.94 19.48 6.38
N LEU A 2 -10.28 18.18 6.46
CA LEU A 2 -10.64 17.42 5.28
C LEU A 2 -11.86 18.10 4.67
N PRO A 3 -11.93 18.27 3.33
CA PRO A 3 -13.07 18.90 2.70
C PRO A 3 -14.37 18.23 3.17
N LYS A 4 -15.41 19.04 3.41
CA LYS A 4 -16.75 18.54 3.75
C LYS A 4 -17.24 17.72 2.55
N LEU A 5 -17.16 16.41 2.65
CA LEU A 5 -17.75 15.48 1.70
C LEU A 5 -19.28 15.63 1.81
N GLU A 6 -19.86 16.35 0.86
CA GLU A 6 -21.28 16.31 0.62
C GLU A 6 -21.59 14.94 -0.01
N ARG A 7 -22.27 14.08 0.77
CA ARG A 7 -22.81 12.77 0.41
C ARG A 7 -21.86 11.89 -0.40
N ASP A 8 -21.39 10.84 0.21
CA ASP A 8 -20.60 9.76 -0.40
C ASP A 8 -21.37 9.12 -1.58
N VAL A 9 -21.35 9.77 -2.73
CA VAL A 9 -21.83 9.13 -3.96
C VAL A 9 -20.68 8.26 -4.46
N PHE A 10 -20.75 6.97 -4.14
CA PHE A 10 -19.78 6.01 -4.63
C PHE A 10 -19.85 5.95 -6.16
N ASP A 11 -18.71 6.12 -6.81
CA ASP A 11 -18.54 5.82 -8.23
C ASP A 11 -18.42 4.29 -8.41
N GLU A 12 -19.58 3.62 -8.49
CA GLU A 12 -19.65 2.16 -8.58
C GLU A 12 -18.97 1.60 -9.84
N GLU A 13 -18.95 2.39 -10.93
CA GLU A 13 -18.27 1.98 -12.16
C GLU A 13 -16.75 1.95 -11.95
N GLU A 14 -16.18 2.98 -11.32
CA GLU A 14 -14.74 3.02 -11.03
C GLU A 14 -14.36 2.02 -9.94
N ILE A 15 -15.20 1.78 -8.93
CA ILE A 15 -15.01 0.71 -7.96
C ILE A 15 -14.92 -0.64 -8.66
N GLY A 16 -15.86 -0.92 -9.56
CA GLY A 16 -15.86 -2.16 -10.36
C GLY A 16 -14.56 -2.33 -11.16
N ARG A 17 -14.12 -1.28 -11.87
CA ARG A 17 -12.86 -1.30 -12.64
C ARG A 17 -11.63 -1.54 -11.75
N ALA A 18 -11.58 -0.90 -10.59
CA ALA A 18 -10.46 -1.07 -9.66
C ALA A 18 -10.42 -2.50 -9.07
N LEU A 19 -11.57 -3.08 -8.74
CA LEU A 19 -11.67 -4.47 -8.29
C LEU A 19 -11.35 -5.47 -9.40
N GLU A 20 -11.73 -5.21 -10.66
CA GLU A 20 -11.30 -6.02 -11.80
C GLU A 20 -9.78 -5.99 -12.00
N GLU A 21 -9.13 -4.83 -11.80
CA GLU A 21 -7.67 -4.74 -11.87
C GLU A 21 -7.03 -5.55 -10.73
N LEU A 22 -7.60 -5.50 -9.53
CA LEU A 22 -7.17 -6.32 -8.41
C LEU A 22 -7.27 -7.82 -8.73
N ASP A 23 -8.35 -8.25 -9.40
CA ASP A 23 -8.55 -9.66 -9.79
C ASP A 23 -7.54 -10.14 -10.83
N LYS A 24 -7.08 -9.25 -11.71
CA LYS A 24 -6.05 -9.57 -12.69
C LYS A 24 -4.67 -9.82 -12.07
N MET A 25 -4.45 -9.44 -10.82
CA MET A 25 -3.23 -9.83 -10.12
C MET A 25 -3.16 -11.35 -9.98
N VAL A 26 -1.96 -11.90 -10.14
CA VAL A 26 -1.73 -13.33 -9.93
C VAL A 26 -1.68 -13.61 -8.44
N GLY A 27 -2.27 -14.71 -8.00
CA GLY A 27 -2.28 -15.10 -6.59
C GLY A 27 -2.98 -14.10 -5.67
N GLN A 28 -2.44 -13.94 -4.46
CA GLN A 28 -2.84 -12.94 -3.46
C GLN A 28 -4.35 -12.98 -3.10
N THR A 29 -4.92 -14.19 -3.00
CA THR A 29 -6.37 -14.39 -2.79
C THR A 29 -6.86 -13.78 -1.49
N GLY A 30 -6.06 -13.85 -0.42
CA GLY A 30 -6.36 -13.24 0.87
C GLY A 30 -6.49 -11.72 0.78
N ILE A 31 -5.57 -11.07 0.07
CA ILE A 31 -5.59 -9.60 -0.15
C ILE A 31 -6.82 -9.20 -0.95
N LYS A 32 -7.12 -9.92 -2.02
CA LYS A 32 -8.32 -9.65 -2.86
C LYS A 32 -9.59 -9.71 -2.03
N LYS A 33 -9.71 -10.71 -1.15
CA LYS A 33 -10.86 -10.85 -0.27
C LYS A 33 -10.92 -9.67 0.73
N GLN A 34 -9.84 -9.38 1.43
CA GLN A 34 -9.81 -8.32 2.45
C GLN A 34 -10.16 -6.94 1.86
N ILE A 35 -9.68 -6.61 0.65
CA ILE A 35 -10.01 -5.34 -0.02
C ILE A 35 -11.49 -5.31 -0.40
N ARG A 36 -12.07 -6.42 -0.86
CA ARG A 36 -13.52 -6.49 -1.15
C ARG A 36 -14.35 -6.33 0.10
N ASP A 37 -13.99 -7.05 1.17
CA ASP A 37 -14.67 -6.95 2.46
C ASP A 37 -14.63 -5.50 2.98
N PHE A 38 -13.51 -4.80 2.79
CA PHE A 38 -13.38 -3.38 3.13
C PHE A 38 -14.34 -2.50 2.31
N VAL A 39 -14.44 -2.72 1.00
CA VAL A 39 -15.35 -1.96 0.12
C VAL A 39 -16.81 -2.20 0.50
N GLU A 40 -17.20 -3.46 0.79
CA GLU A 40 -18.56 -3.77 1.23
C GLU A 40 -18.90 -3.11 2.57
N LEU A 41 -17.95 -3.13 3.51
CA LEU A 41 -18.13 -2.46 4.79
C LEU A 41 -18.25 -0.93 4.62
N ALA A 42 -17.47 -0.35 3.73
CA ALA A 42 -17.55 1.08 3.41
C ALA A 42 -18.92 1.44 2.80
N ARG A 43 -19.47 0.60 1.90
CA ARG A 43 -20.83 0.77 1.35
C ARG A 43 -21.87 0.75 2.45
N HIS A 44 -21.78 -0.21 3.37
CA HIS A 44 -22.73 -0.34 4.47
C HIS A 44 -22.77 0.96 5.32
N TYR A 45 -21.61 1.46 5.74
CA TYR A 45 -21.56 2.70 6.53
C TYR A 45 -22.01 3.94 5.74
N SER A 46 -21.70 4.00 4.45
CA SER A 46 -22.18 5.11 3.61
C SER A 46 -23.71 5.10 3.49
N HIS A 47 -24.34 3.93 3.32
CA HIS A 47 -25.82 3.81 3.35
C HIS A 47 -26.45 4.24 4.67
N GLU A 48 -25.76 4.03 5.78
CA GLU A 48 -26.19 4.49 7.10
C GLU A 48 -25.93 6.00 7.33
N GLY A 49 -25.29 6.69 6.37
CA GLY A 49 -24.90 8.10 6.51
C GLY A 49 -23.81 8.33 7.56
N VAL A 50 -23.03 7.30 7.86
CA VAL A 50 -21.94 7.35 8.84
C VAL A 50 -20.63 7.67 8.16
N LYS A 51 -19.87 8.65 8.69
CA LYS A 51 -18.55 9.00 8.16
C LYS A 51 -17.58 7.83 8.32
N LEU A 52 -17.01 7.33 7.21
CA LEU A 52 -16.14 6.14 7.18
C LEU A 52 -14.97 6.24 8.18
N SER A 53 -14.29 7.39 8.22
CA SER A 53 -13.15 7.62 9.13
C SER A 53 -13.48 7.53 10.62
N SER A 54 -14.77 7.54 11.01
CA SER A 54 -15.20 7.39 12.40
C SER A 54 -15.45 5.93 12.80
N ARG A 55 -15.49 5.01 11.83
CA ARG A 55 -15.88 3.60 12.04
C ARG A 55 -14.82 2.62 11.58
N MET A 56 -13.92 3.03 10.70
CA MET A 56 -12.89 2.16 10.16
C MET A 56 -11.59 2.92 9.93
N SER A 57 -10.48 2.23 10.07
CA SER A 57 -9.19 2.80 9.72
C SER A 57 -9.08 2.97 8.21
N LEU A 58 -8.56 4.11 7.79
CA LEU A 58 -8.21 4.37 6.39
C LEU A 58 -6.72 4.15 6.11
N GLN A 59 -5.95 3.79 7.12
CA GLN A 59 -4.53 3.50 7.02
C GLN A 59 -4.31 2.01 6.70
N TRP A 60 -3.27 1.69 5.93
CA TRP A 60 -2.92 0.32 5.58
C TRP A 60 -1.44 0.02 5.84
N CYS A 61 -1.16 -1.22 6.21
CA CYS A 61 0.17 -1.78 6.24
C CYS A 61 0.25 -2.96 5.26
N LEU A 62 1.11 -2.84 4.25
CA LEU A 62 1.34 -3.86 3.23
C LEU A 62 2.65 -4.56 3.56
N THR A 63 2.59 -5.77 4.11
CA THR A 63 3.78 -6.52 4.53
C THR A 63 4.01 -7.73 3.63
N GLY A 64 5.26 -7.98 3.26
CA GLY A 64 5.65 -9.09 2.40
C GLY A 64 6.98 -8.86 1.70
N ASN A 65 7.50 -9.87 1.01
CA ASN A 65 8.75 -9.77 0.30
C ASN A 65 8.71 -8.72 -0.83
N SER A 66 9.87 -8.26 -1.26
CA SER A 66 10.01 -7.31 -2.37
C SER A 66 9.37 -7.86 -3.65
N ALA A 67 8.86 -6.97 -4.49
CA ALA A 67 8.25 -7.29 -5.78
C ALA A 67 6.95 -8.12 -5.73
N MET A 68 6.33 -8.32 -4.56
CA MET A 68 5.05 -9.04 -4.43
C MET A 68 3.82 -8.21 -4.86
N GLY A 69 4.00 -6.98 -5.32
CA GLY A 69 2.90 -6.16 -5.84
C GLY A 69 2.34 -5.13 -4.85
N LYS A 70 3.02 -4.87 -3.72
CA LYS A 70 2.59 -3.87 -2.72
C LYS A 70 2.24 -2.51 -3.33
N GLY A 71 3.12 -1.96 -4.16
CA GLY A 71 2.88 -0.68 -4.83
C GLY A 71 1.70 -0.71 -5.83
N THR A 72 1.41 -1.86 -6.44
CA THR A 72 0.23 -2.03 -7.31
C THR A 72 -1.04 -1.98 -6.47
N VAL A 73 -1.08 -2.72 -5.36
CA VAL A 73 -2.22 -2.72 -4.43
C VAL A 73 -2.45 -1.34 -3.83
N ALA A 74 -1.39 -0.62 -3.44
CA ALA A 74 -1.51 0.75 -2.95
C ALA A 74 -2.20 1.69 -3.96
N ARG A 75 -1.89 1.57 -5.26
CA ARG A 75 -2.56 2.35 -6.31
C ARG A 75 -4.03 1.96 -6.50
N ILE A 76 -4.35 0.67 -6.39
CA ILE A 76 -5.73 0.19 -6.46
C ILE A 76 -6.53 0.75 -5.27
N ILE A 77 -5.98 0.71 -4.05
CA ILE A 77 -6.60 1.30 -2.85
C ILE A 77 -6.84 2.81 -3.05
N ALA A 78 -5.87 3.53 -3.62
CA ALA A 78 -6.03 4.97 -3.88
C ALA A 78 -7.17 5.27 -4.87
N ARG A 79 -7.34 4.45 -5.91
CA ARG A 79 -8.47 4.56 -6.84
C ARG A 79 -9.80 4.23 -6.18
N LEU A 80 -9.84 3.19 -5.36
CA LEU A 80 -11.02 2.84 -4.57
C LEU A 80 -11.39 3.98 -3.62
N TYR A 81 -10.41 4.57 -2.92
CA TYR A 81 -10.65 5.69 -2.02
C TYR A 81 -11.17 6.94 -2.73
N LYS A 82 -10.66 7.21 -3.93
CA LYS A 82 -11.22 8.29 -4.77
C LYS A 82 -12.64 7.98 -5.19
N ALA A 83 -12.91 6.77 -5.66
CA ALA A 83 -14.23 6.35 -6.11
C ALA A 83 -15.26 6.31 -4.97
N MET A 84 -14.81 6.10 -3.73
CA MET A 84 -15.64 6.16 -2.51
C MET A 84 -15.71 7.58 -1.91
N GLY A 85 -15.10 8.61 -2.56
CA GLY A 85 -15.08 9.97 -2.05
C GLY A 85 -14.22 10.18 -0.79
N ILE A 86 -13.36 9.24 -0.43
CA ILE A 86 -12.48 9.34 0.76
C ILE A 86 -11.32 10.32 0.52
N VAL A 87 -10.83 10.38 -0.72
CA VAL A 87 -9.78 11.31 -1.17
C VAL A 87 -10.20 12.00 -2.45
N ASP A 88 -9.73 13.23 -2.65
CA ASP A 88 -10.02 14.02 -3.86
C ASP A 88 -9.24 13.51 -5.08
N LYS A 89 -7.99 13.03 -4.83
CA LYS A 89 -7.06 12.61 -5.86
C LYS A 89 -6.78 11.12 -5.69
N GLY A 90 -7.05 10.31 -6.70
CA GLY A 90 -6.67 8.89 -6.73
C GLY A 90 -5.18 8.65 -6.97
N GLN A 91 -4.32 9.52 -6.44
CA GLN A 91 -2.88 9.50 -6.63
C GLN A 91 -2.17 8.92 -5.42
N VAL A 92 -1.09 8.19 -5.69
CA VAL A 92 -0.16 7.71 -4.66
C VAL A 92 1.16 8.46 -4.84
N PHE A 93 1.59 9.12 -3.78
CA PHE A 93 2.93 9.66 -3.69
C PHE A 93 3.86 8.62 -3.06
N ASP A 94 4.79 8.10 -3.85
CA ASP A 94 5.72 7.05 -3.44
C ASP A 94 6.93 7.68 -2.74
N PHE A 95 6.99 7.53 -1.42
CA PHE A 95 8.08 8.02 -0.58
C PHE A 95 8.97 6.86 -0.12
N LYS A 96 10.14 6.77 -0.71
CA LYS A 96 11.13 5.72 -0.39
C LYS A 96 12.01 6.12 0.79
N VAL A 97 11.84 5.45 1.91
CA VAL A 97 12.57 5.72 3.17
C VAL A 97 14.09 5.56 3.00
N GLU A 98 14.54 4.69 2.09
CA GLU A 98 15.99 4.53 1.80
C GLU A 98 16.69 5.82 1.36
N ARG A 99 15.94 6.77 0.77
CA ARG A 99 16.51 8.06 0.32
C ARG A 99 16.91 8.97 1.47
N MET A 100 16.47 8.65 2.68
CA MET A 100 16.78 9.42 3.88
C MET A 100 18.05 8.92 4.59
N ILE A 101 18.64 7.80 4.12
CA ILE A 101 19.87 7.27 4.70
C ILE A 101 20.99 8.32 4.53
N GLY A 102 21.62 8.70 5.63
CA GLY A 102 22.70 9.71 5.65
C GLY A 102 22.24 11.16 5.75
N LEU A 103 20.94 11.45 5.74
CA LEU A 103 20.45 12.80 6.00
C LEU A 103 20.56 13.15 7.49
N MET A 104 20.78 14.43 7.78
CA MET A 104 20.62 15.00 9.12
C MET A 104 19.14 15.02 9.50
N GLU A 105 18.86 15.09 10.81
CA GLU A 105 17.48 14.98 11.31
C GLU A 105 16.54 16.07 10.76
N ASP A 106 17.02 17.31 10.68
CA ASP A 106 16.27 18.43 10.12
C ASP A 106 15.99 18.30 8.62
N GLU A 107 16.94 17.73 7.86
CA GLU A 107 16.75 17.41 6.45
C GLU A 107 15.74 16.29 6.27
N ALA A 108 15.81 15.25 7.10
CA ALA A 108 14.87 14.16 7.12
C ALA A 108 13.45 14.65 7.45
N GLN A 109 13.31 15.48 8.47
CA GLN A 109 12.03 16.07 8.87
C GLN A 109 11.44 16.93 7.76
N ARG A 110 12.25 17.75 7.08
CA ARG A 110 11.83 18.58 5.95
C ARG A 110 11.36 17.69 4.78
N SER A 111 12.09 16.62 4.46
CA SER A 111 11.75 15.68 3.39
C SER A 111 10.40 14.99 3.64
N ILE A 112 10.11 14.61 4.89
CA ILE A 112 8.82 14.03 5.28
C ILE A 112 7.70 15.08 5.13
N GLY A 113 7.92 16.30 5.63
CA GLY A 113 6.93 17.38 5.51
C GLY A 113 6.56 17.68 4.05
N GLU A 114 7.57 17.76 3.17
CA GLU A 114 7.32 17.91 1.74
C GLU A 114 6.54 16.74 1.13
N ALA A 115 6.83 15.50 1.56
CA ALA A 115 6.11 14.33 1.09
C ALA A 115 4.63 14.35 1.52
N LEU A 116 4.36 14.72 2.75
CA LEU A 116 3.00 14.89 3.27
C LEU A 116 2.22 15.97 2.49
N VAL A 117 2.84 17.13 2.25
CA VAL A 117 2.23 18.19 1.45
C VAL A 117 1.94 17.72 0.01
N LYS A 118 2.89 17.04 -0.64
CA LYS A 118 2.74 16.51 -2.01
C LYS A 118 1.66 15.43 -2.10
N SER A 119 1.45 14.65 -1.04
CA SER A 119 0.41 13.60 -0.99
C SER A 119 -0.97 14.12 -0.60
N SER A 120 -1.10 15.41 -0.27
CA SER A 120 -2.35 16.00 0.19
C SER A 120 -3.50 15.79 -0.81
N GLY A 121 -4.64 15.34 -0.30
CA GLY A 121 -5.81 14.94 -1.08
C GLY A 121 -5.67 13.60 -1.82
N GLY A 122 -4.57 12.88 -1.60
CA GLY A 122 -4.30 11.54 -2.10
C GLY A 122 -3.75 10.64 -0.99
N ILE A 123 -2.84 9.74 -1.34
CA ILE A 123 -2.25 8.76 -0.42
C ILE A 123 -0.71 8.89 -0.45
N LEU A 124 -0.09 8.85 0.73
CA LEU A 124 1.34 8.66 0.88
C LEU A 124 1.65 7.16 0.98
N LEU A 125 2.39 6.60 0.03
CA LEU A 125 3.00 5.28 0.16
C LEU A 125 4.37 5.43 0.83
N PHE A 126 4.45 5.08 2.10
CA PHE A 126 5.67 5.13 2.89
C PHE A 126 6.41 3.79 2.73
N ASP A 127 7.34 3.76 1.77
CA ASP A 127 8.00 2.54 1.31
C ASP A 127 9.31 2.29 2.08
N GLU A 128 9.26 1.33 2.99
CA GLU A 128 10.38 0.81 3.76
C GLU A 128 10.96 -0.50 3.19
N ASP A 129 10.48 -0.92 2.02
CA ASP A 129 10.89 -2.17 1.40
C ASP A 129 12.19 -2.00 0.61
N SER A 130 13.30 -1.84 1.35
CA SER A 130 14.63 -1.77 0.77
C SER A 130 15.65 -2.57 1.56
N PRO A 131 16.48 -3.40 0.92
CA PRO A 131 17.59 -4.11 1.56
C PRO A 131 18.57 -3.19 2.29
N LYS A 132 18.80 -1.98 1.79
CA LYS A 132 19.70 -0.98 2.42
C LYS A 132 19.27 -0.59 3.82
N LEU A 133 17.98 -0.65 4.10
CA LEU A 133 17.44 -0.35 5.42
C LEU A 133 17.69 -1.47 6.44
N ASN A 134 18.10 -2.67 6.02
CA ASN A 134 18.37 -3.78 6.94
C ASN A 134 19.68 -3.56 7.72
N GLU A 135 20.62 -2.82 7.16
CA GLU A 135 21.92 -2.53 7.79
C GLU A 135 21.85 -1.31 8.72
N ALA A 136 20.80 -0.50 8.61
CA ALA A 136 20.63 0.72 9.41
C ALA A 136 19.75 0.45 10.63
N VAL A 137 20.36 -0.09 11.69
CA VAL A 137 19.68 -0.40 12.96
C VAL A 137 19.05 0.85 13.56
N GLY A 138 17.78 0.78 13.97
CA GLY A 138 17.04 1.89 14.58
C GLY A 138 16.71 3.05 13.64
N PHE A 139 17.10 2.98 12.37
CA PHE A 139 16.87 4.07 11.42
C PHE A 139 15.40 4.18 11.02
N ARG A 140 14.75 3.07 10.74
CA ARG A 140 13.32 3.04 10.38
C ARG A 140 12.45 3.59 11.50
N GLU A 141 12.74 3.18 12.72
CA GLU A 141 12.02 3.62 13.92
C GLU A 141 12.13 5.14 14.09
N ARG A 142 13.32 5.72 13.89
CA ARG A 142 13.50 7.17 13.91
C ARG A 142 12.72 7.87 12.83
N VAL A 143 12.77 7.37 11.60
CA VAL A 143 12.03 7.98 10.47
C VAL A 143 10.52 7.86 10.68
N ARG A 144 10.02 6.73 11.19
CA ARG A 144 8.61 6.58 11.58
C ARG A 144 8.21 7.56 12.68
N ALA A 145 9.05 7.76 13.70
CA ALA A 145 8.78 8.72 14.74
C ALA A 145 8.67 10.16 14.19
N LEU A 146 9.56 10.56 13.26
CA LEU A 146 9.48 11.84 12.58
C LEU A 146 8.18 11.99 11.79
N LEU A 147 7.77 10.95 11.05
CA LEU A 147 6.50 10.93 10.33
C LEU A 147 5.30 11.10 11.27
N MET A 148 5.27 10.32 12.35
CA MET A 148 4.17 10.37 13.33
C MET A 148 4.09 11.73 14.02
N ASN A 149 5.22 12.34 14.37
CA ASN A 149 5.26 13.68 14.94
C ASN A 149 4.65 14.73 13.98
N GLN A 150 5.00 14.68 12.71
CA GLN A 150 4.44 15.59 11.70
C GLN A 150 2.94 15.35 11.45
N MET A 151 2.51 14.11 11.48
CA MET A 151 1.07 13.78 11.36
C MET A 151 0.28 14.28 12.57
N ALA A 152 0.87 14.26 13.77
CA ALA A 152 0.23 14.74 15.00
C ALA A 152 -0.08 16.24 14.95
N GLU A 153 0.67 17.02 14.16
CA GLU A 153 0.39 18.46 13.96
C GLU A 153 -0.91 18.70 13.16
N HIS A 154 -1.29 17.72 12.34
CA HIS A 154 -2.49 17.79 11.48
C HIS A 154 -3.29 16.48 11.52
N PRO A 155 -3.95 16.13 12.64
CA PRO A 155 -4.66 14.87 12.80
C PRO A 155 -5.73 14.66 11.73
N GLY A 156 -5.73 13.48 11.11
CA GLY A 156 -6.71 13.09 10.09
C GLY A 156 -6.53 13.73 8.73
N SER A 157 -5.48 14.54 8.52
CA SER A 157 -5.23 15.22 7.23
C SER A 157 -4.52 14.34 6.20
N TYR A 158 -3.97 13.20 6.61
CA TYR A 158 -3.16 12.34 5.75
C TYR A 158 -3.63 10.89 5.82
N ILE A 159 -3.63 10.23 4.67
CA ILE A 159 -3.82 8.79 4.54
C ILE A 159 -2.49 8.18 4.12
N ILE A 160 -2.00 7.24 4.92
CA ILE A 160 -0.72 6.59 4.71
C ILE A 160 -0.92 5.10 4.48
N ILE A 161 -0.21 4.59 3.48
CA ILE A 161 -0.01 3.16 3.27
C ILE A 161 1.47 2.87 3.54
N TYR A 162 1.73 2.04 4.54
CA TYR A 162 3.07 1.54 4.84
C TYR A 162 3.36 0.33 3.97
N ALA A 163 4.52 0.29 3.31
CA ALA A 163 5.02 -0.90 2.65
C ALA A 163 6.30 -1.37 3.33
N GLU A 164 6.26 -2.56 3.93
CA GLU A 164 7.36 -3.10 4.73
C GLU A 164 7.72 -4.54 4.34
N PRO A 165 8.95 -4.98 4.62
CA PRO A 165 9.37 -6.38 4.40
C PRO A 165 8.72 -7.32 5.41
N ARG A 166 8.50 -8.59 5.01
CA ARG A 166 7.83 -9.63 5.81
C ARG A 166 8.42 -9.86 7.21
N ASN A 167 9.73 -9.69 7.35
CA ASN A 167 10.46 -10.00 8.60
C ASN A 167 10.16 -9.04 9.75
N ARG A 168 9.29 -8.05 9.56
CA ARG A 168 9.01 -6.99 10.53
C ARG A 168 7.59 -6.92 11.07
N VAL A 169 6.73 -7.86 10.67
CA VAL A 169 5.42 -8.04 11.35
C VAL A 169 5.58 -8.24 12.87
N SER A 170 6.75 -8.73 13.31
CA SER A 170 7.12 -8.84 14.73
C SER A 170 7.46 -7.50 15.39
N GLY A 171 7.83 -6.45 14.66
CA GLY A 171 8.07 -5.10 15.21
C GLY A 171 6.79 -4.31 15.42
N ILE A 172 5.75 -4.62 14.67
CA ILE A 172 4.39 -4.14 14.94
C ILE A 172 3.86 -4.78 16.24
N ASN A 173 4.29 -6.00 16.60
CA ASN A 173 3.87 -6.72 17.80
C ASN A 173 4.63 -6.32 19.09
N GLY A 174 5.70 -5.53 19.01
CA GLY A 174 6.47 -5.09 20.19
C GLY A 174 5.92 -3.83 20.86
N ASP A 175 5.36 -2.88 20.06
CA ASP A 175 4.66 -1.68 20.54
C ASP A 175 3.25 -1.56 19.94
N ALA A 176 2.77 -2.56 19.25
CA ALA A 176 1.65 -2.56 18.31
C ALA A 176 0.33 -3.07 18.90
N GLU A 177 0.23 -3.29 20.18
CA GLU A 177 -1.11 -3.36 20.79
C GLU A 177 -1.93 -2.09 20.53
N HIS A 178 -1.23 -0.98 20.24
CA HIS A 178 -1.89 0.31 19.95
C HIS A 178 -1.98 0.64 18.43
N MET A 179 -1.20 0.01 17.55
CA MET A 179 -1.30 0.27 16.11
C MET A 179 -2.17 -0.75 15.36
N SER A 180 -2.33 -1.98 15.85
CA SER A 180 -3.16 -3.00 15.20
C SER A 180 -4.64 -2.59 15.11
N ASP A 181 -5.13 -1.80 16.06
CA ASP A 181 -6.50 -1.30 16.06
C ASP A 181 -6.69 -0.08 15.14
N LEU A 182 -5.58 0.52 14.66
CA LEU A 182 -5.59 1.74 13.85
C LEU A 182 -5.21 1.52 12.38
N VAL A 183 -4.76 0.33 11.99
CA VAL A 183 -4.22 0.06 10.65
C VAL A 183 -4.75 -1.26 10.10
N ASN A 184 -5.26 -1.25 8.86
CA ASN A 184 -5.59 -2.48 8.14
C ASN A 184 -4.30 -3.15 7.66
N VAL A 185 -4.14 -4.45 7.88
CA VAL A 185 -2.92 -5.19 7.50
C VAL A 185 -3.20 -6.14 6.35
N LEU A 186 -2.42 -6.00 5.26
CA LEU A 186 -2.41 -6.91 4.13
C LEU A 186 -1.08 -7.67 4.09
N VAL A 187 -1.15 -8.99 4.24
CA VAL A 187 0.02 -9.86 4.19
C VAL A 187 0.15 -10.44 2.78
N PHE A 188 1.23 -10.10 2.08
CA PHE A 188 1.57 -10.62 0.77
C PHE A 188 2.28 -11.97 0.92
N GLU A 189 1.70 -12.99 0.32
CA GLU A 189 2.29 -14.30 0.24
C GLU A 189 3.27 -14.39 -0.92
N ASP A 190 4.31 -15.21 -0.77
CA ASP A 190 5.24 -15.48 -1.86
C ASP A 190 4.54 -16.22 -2.98
N TYR A 191 4.90 -15.89 -4.22
CA TYR A 191 4.34 -16.57 -5.38
C TYR A 191 4.82 -18.02 -5.47
N THR A 192 3.91 -18.91 -5.84
CA THR A 192 4.26 -20.28 -6.24
C THR A 192 5.03 -20.27 -7.57
N LYS A 193 5.64 -21.42 -7.91
CA LYS A 193 6.33 -21.58 -9.20
C LYS A 193 5.39 -21.35 -10.38
N GLU A 194 4.18 -21.88 -10.29
CA GLU A 194 3.13 -21.73 -11.30
C GLU A 194 2.72 -20.27 -11.47
N GLU A 195 2.55 -19.56 -10.36
CA GLU A 195 2.22 -18.13 -10.36
C GLU A 195 3.33 -17.28 -10.97
N LEU A 196 4.60 -17.57 -10.64
CA LEU A 196 5.77 -16.90 -11.23
C LEU A 196 5.83 -17.12 -12.75
N MET A 197 5.53 -18.33 -13.22
CA MET A 197 5.47 -18.62 -14.65
C MET A 197 4.33 -17.84 -15.36
N ILE A 198 3.18 -17.69 -14.71
CA ILE A 198 2.08 -16.86 -15.22
C ILE A 198 2.50 -15.39 -15.32
N ILE A 199 3.14 -14.85 -14.26
CA ILE A 199 3.65 -13.48 -14.22
C ILE A 199 4.67 -13.25 -15.35
N LEU A 200 5.63 -14.16 -15.47
CA LEU A 200 6.65 -14.10 -16.53
C LEU A 200 6.02 -14.10 -17.92
N LYS A 201 5.09 -15.02 -18.19
CA LYS A 201 4.38 -15.09 -19.47
C LYS A 201 3.67 -13.78 -19.81
N ARG A 202 2.88 -13.25 -18.87
CA ARG A 202 2.19 -11.95 -19.03
C ARG A 202 3.16 -10.80 -19.31
N ARG A 203 4.32 -10.79 -18.64
CA ARG A 203 5.32 -9.75 -18.86
C ARG A 203 5.94 -9.85 -20.26
N LEU A 204 6.28 -11.06 -20.70
CA LEU A 204 6.80 -11.29 -22.05
C LEU A 204 5.78 -10.89 -23.15
N GLU A 205 4.50 -11.23 -22.96
CA GLU A 205 3.43 -10.83 -23.87
C GLU A 205 3.32 -9.29 -23.97
N LYS A 206 3.40 -8.60 -22.83
CA LYS A 206 3.39 -7.12 -22.80
C LYS A 206 4.55 -6.51 -23.55
N GLU A 207 5.75 -7.11 -23.45
CA GLU A 207 6.96 -6.68 -24.17
C GLU A 207 7.02 -7.25 -25.61
N ARG A 208 5.95 -7.92 -26.08
CA ARG A 208 5.90 -8.61 -27.40
C ARG A 208 7.02 -9.63 -27.62
N MET A 209 7.48 -10.24 -26.55
CA MET A 209 8.52 -11.27 -26.56
C MET A 209 7.91 -12.67 -26.48
N LYS A 210 8.57 -13.64 -27.08
CA LYS A 210 8.19 -15.06 -26.98
C LYS A 210 9.33 -15.85 -26.32
N MET A 211 8.98 -16.73 -25.42
CA MET A 211 9.94 -17.64 -24.80
C MET A 211 10.18 -18.84 -25.70
N THR A 212 11.46 -19.14 -25.99
CA THR A 212 11.83 -20.37 -26.70
C THR A 212 11.60 -21.59 -25.81
N ALA A 213 11.51 -22.79 -26.41
CA ALA A 213 11.37 -24.03 -25.66
C ALA A 213 12.52 -24.24 -24.66
N THR A 214 13.76 -23.95 -25.08
CA THR A 214 14.96 -24.01 -24.23
C THR A 214 14.88 -23.03 -23.06
N ALA A 215 14.50 -21.76 -23.30
CA ALA A 215 14.33 -20.78 -22.25
C ALA A 215 13.25 -21.21 -21.24
N ARG A 216 12.14 -21.79 -21.69
CA ARG A 216 11.10 -22.32 -20.82
C ARG A 216 11.65 -23.42 -19.90
N GLN A 217 12.41 -24.35 -20.46
CA GLN A 217 13.00 -25.45 -19.68
C GLN A 217 13.98 -24.92 -18.62
N TYR A 218 14.85 -23.95 -18.97
CA TYR A 218 15.74 -23.31 -18.01
C TYR A 218 14.97 -22.57 -16.90
N MET A 219 13.94 -21.82 -17.24
CA MET A 219 13.15 -21.09 -16.26
C MET A 219 12.41 -22.02 -15.31
N THR A 220 11.90 -23.15 -15.77
CA THR A 220 11.26 -24.15 -14.91
C THR A 220 12.24 -24.73 -13.87
N VAL A 221 13.51 -24.89 -14.22
CA VAL A 221 14.57 -25.35 -13.31
C VAL A 221 15.04 -24.22 -12.38
N PHE A 222 15.14 -22.98 -12.90
CA PHE A 222 15.60 -21.82 -12.12
C PHE A 222 14.60 -21.36 -11.07
N ILE A 223 13.31 -21.44 -11.37
CA ILE A 223 12.21 -21.11 -10.42
C ILE A 223 11.97 -22.29 -9.44
N GLY A 224 12.53 -23.44 -9.74
CA GLY A 224 12.48 -24.66 -8.90
C GLY A 224 13.47 -24.69 -7.83
#